data_4b85defe7abfa7d05b6275741847ab55
#
_entry.id   4b85defe7abfa7d05b6275741847ab55
#
_cell.length_a   1.000
_cell.length_b   1.000
_cell.length_c   1.000
_cell.angle_alpha   90.00
_cell.angle_beta   90.00
_cell.angle_gamma   90.00
#
_symmetry.space_group_name_H-M   'P 1'
#
loop_
_entity.id
_entity.type
_entity.pdbx_description
1 polymer ?
#
loop_
_entity_poly.entity_id
_entity_poly.type
_entity_poly.pdbx_seq_one_letter_code
_entity_poly.pdbx_strand_id
1 'polypeptide(L)'
;AEFKSRTTAEAKFLRALYYFHLVRWFENVPLMTAPLTNPSAYNQPQAPPQETFDQIAKDLTEAMQDLPKRTMKANGGHATYWSASAMLARVYLFCKGYYGTDLNAGGTVIDAAKIRTYLDEIINSGPFSLVPVYADIWKKANEMGTESVWEVSHSSLALLSGSTSNQHQAQGNYNVLYFAPRGIA
;
A
#
# COMPACT_ATOMS: atom_id res chain seq x y z
N ALA A 1 -11.37 12.87 -17.97
CA ALA A 1 -12.02 12.60 -16.69
C ALA A 1 -11.42 11.34 -16.04
N GLU A 2 -11.38 10.22 -16.72
CA GLU A 2 -10.91 8.91 -16.22
C GLU A 2 -9.45 8.94 -15.72
N PHE A 3 -8.55 9.55 -16.45
CA PHE A 3 -7.14 9.67 -16.05
C PHE A 3 -6.99 10.42 -14.72
N LYS A 4 -7.73 11.52 -14.54
CA LYS A 4 -7.66 12.33 -13.32
C LYS A 4 -8.21 11.56 -12.11
N SER A 5 -9.35 10.87 -12.25
CA SER A 5 -9.95 10.11 -11.15
C SER A 5 -9.03 8.96 -10.72
N ARG A 6 -8.50 8.20 -11.66
CA ARG A 6 -7.54 7.14 -11.41
C ARG A 6 -6.27 7.63 -10.70
N THR A 7 -5.66 8.71 -11.19
CA THR A 7 -4.44 9.28 -10.57
C THR A 7 -4.72 9.76 -9.14
N THR A 8 -5.89 10.36 -8.91
CA THR A 8 -6.32 10.75 -7.56
C THR A 8 -6.50 9.53 -6.65
N ALA A 9 -7.08 8.44 -7.16
CA ALA A 9 -7.24 7.20 -6.41
C ALA A 9 -5.88 6.55 -6.06
N GLU A 10 -4.93 6.54 -7.01
CA GLU A 10 -3.57 6.07 -6.76
C GLU A 10 -2.87 6.92 -5.69
N ALA A 11 -3.01 8.24 -5.73
CA ALA A 11 -2.46 9.15 -4.71
C ALA A 11 -3.06 8.90 -3.32
N LYS A 12 -4.38 8.67 -3.22
CA LYS A 12 -5.04 8.29 -1.96
C LYS A 12 -4.52 6.96 -1.43
N PHE A 13 -4.39 5.95 -2.29
CA PHE A 13 -3.81 4.66 -1.92
C PHE A 13 -2.40 4.82 -1.34
N LEU A 14 -1.52 5.58 -2.01
CA LEU A 14 -0.17 5.84 -1.53
C LEU A 14 -0.15 6.62 -0.22
N ARG A 15 -1.02 7.63 -0.07
CA ARG A 15 -1.16 8.36 1.19
C ARG A 15 -1.55 7.43 2.33
N ALA A 16 -2.54 6.58 2.11
CA ALA A 16 -2.96 5.57 3.08
C ALA A 16 -1.81 4.63 3.46
N LEU A 17 -1.04 4.14 2.48
CA LEU A 17 0.11 3.27 2.70
C LEU A 17 1.17 3.94 3.58
N TYR A 18 1.54 5.19 3.27
CA TYR A 18 2.54 5.92 4.06
C TYR A 18 2.03 6.27 5.46
N TYR A 19 0.78 6.71 5.61
CA TYR A 19 0.21 6.94 6.94
C TYR A 19 0.11 5.67 7.76
N PHE A 20 -0.17 4.52 7.16
CA PHE A 20 -0.16 3.25 7.87
C PHE A 20 1.24 2.89 8.41
N HIS A 21 2.30 3.20 7.68
CA HIS A 21 3.66 3.06 8.22
C HIS A 21 3.94 4.05 9.35
N LEU A 22 3.59 5.31 9.16
CA LEU A 22 3.85 6.37 10.14
C LEU A 22 3.10 6.13 11.46
N VAL A 23 1.79 5.83 11.42
CA VAL A 23 1.01 5.62 12.63
C VAL A 23 1.44 4.38 13.43
N ARG A 24 1.92 3.33 12.75
CA ARG A 24 2.45 2.14 13.44
C ARG A 24 3.79 2.39 14.14
N TRP A 25 4.60 3.31 13.64
CA TRP A 25 5.92 3.58 14.20
C TRP A 25 5.91 4.72 15.23
N PHE A 26 5.07 5.71 15.03
CA PHE A 26 5.07 6.94 15.80
C PHE A 26 3.77 7.21 16.55
N GLU A 27 2.74 6.40 16.36
CA GLU A 27 1.39 6.54 16.93
C GLU A 27 0.72 7.88 16.55
N ASN A 28 1.06 8.95 17.26
CA ASN A 28 0.53 10.28 17.01
C ASN A 28 1.35 10.99 15.93
N VAL A 29 0.73 11.24 14.79
CA VAL A 29 1.38 11.90 13.64
C VAL A 29 0.55 13.07 13.16
N PRO A 30 1.17 14.15 12.63
CA PRO A 30 0.42 15.20 11.98
C PRO A 30 -0.38 14.67 10.80
N LEU A 31 -1.69 14.88 10.78
CA LEU A 31 -2.57 14.40 9.71
C LEU A 31 -2.77 15.48 8.65
N MET A 32 -2.04 15.35 7.53
CA MET A 32 -2.06 16.30 6.43
C MET A 32 -2.88 15.75 5.27
N THR A 33 -4.07 16.29 5.07
CA THR A 33 -4.99 15.87 4.00
C THR A 33 -5.07 16.85 2.84
N ALA A 34 -4.41 18.01 2.97
CA ALA A 34 -4.35 19.05 1.94
C ALA A 34 -2.90 19.56 1.77
N PRO A 35 -2.58 20.15 0.62
CA PRO A 35 -1.27 20.78 0.40
C PRO A 35 -0.99 21.91 1.38
N LEU A 36 0.25 22.01 1.84
CA LEU A 36 0.72 23.11 2.69
C LEU A 36 0.97 24.35 1.82
N THR A 37 0.06 25.29 1.86
CA THR A 37 0.08 26.48 0.98
C THR A 37 0.73 27.70 1.61
N ASN A 38 0.94 27.70 2.91
CA ASN A 38 1.56 28.83 3.64
C ASN A 38 2.40 28.34 4.82
N PRO A 39 3.37 29.17 5.31
CA PRO A 39 4.25 28.80 6.42
C PRO A 39 3.53 28.47 7.74
N SER A 40 2.38 29.09 8.03
CA SER A 40 1.62 28.79 9.24
C SER A 40 1.03 27.39 9.26
N ALA A 41 0.87 26.78 8.08
CA ALA A 41 0.40 25.40 7.95
C ALA A 41 1.48 24.35 8.27
N TYR A 42 2.75 24.73 8.44
CA TYR A 42 3.83 23.78 8.76
C TYR A 42 3.79 23.29 10.21
N ASN A 43 3.22 24.08 11.13
CA ASN A 43 3.08 23.71 12.53
C ASN A 43 1.75 23.00 12.76
N GLN A 44 1.66 21.74 12.31
CA GLN A 44 0.46 20.92 12.51
C GLN A 44 0.54 20.16 13.84
N PRO A 45 -0.55 20.12 14.63
CA PRO A 45 -0.61 19.26 15.80
C PRO A 45 -0.60 17.79 15.39
N GLN A 46 -0.15 16.93 16.28
CA GLN A 46 -0.28 15.49 16.11
C GLN A 46 -1.74 15.07 16.27
N ALA A 47 -2.23 14.24 15.37
CA ALA A 47 -3.55 13.63 15.47
C ALA A 47 -3.48 12.35 16.32
N PRO A 48 -4.53 11.99 17.06
CA PRO A 48 -4.65 10.70 17.69
C PRO A 48 -4.60 9.55 16.66
N PRO A 49 -4.08 8.36 17.02
CA PRO A 49 -3.98 7.24 16.09
C PRO A 49 -5.29 6.89 15.39
N GLN A 50 -6.42 6.91 16.11
CA GLN A 50 -7.73 6.59 15.55
C GLN A 50 -8.10 7.50 14.37
N GLU A 51 -7.86 8.80 14.47
CA GLU A 51 -8.14 9.75 13.39
C GLU A 51 -7.29 9.44 12.14
N THR A 52 -6.04 9.06 12.35
CA THR A 52 -5.16 8.65 11.25
C THR A 52 -5.63 7.34 10.62
N PHE A 53 -6.05 6.34 11.41
CA PHE A 53 -6.61 5.09 10.90
C PHE A 53 -7.92 5.31 10.15
N ASP A 54 -8.78 6.20 10.62
CA ASP A 54 -10.04 6.54 9.96
C ASP A 54 -9.79 7.24 8.63
N GLN A 55 -8.80 8.14 8.56
CA GLN A 55 -8.40 8.76 7.29
C GLN A 55 -7.81 7.73 6.31
N ILE A 56 -7.00 6.78 6.78
CA ILE A 56 -6.50 5.68 5.96
C ILE A 56 -7.66 4.87 5.39
N ALA A 57 -8.63 4.51 6.22
CA ALA A 57 -9.80 3.75 5.79
C ALA A 57 -10.63 4.52 4.75
N LYS A 58 -10.82 5.82 4.96
CA LYS A 58 -11.49 6.71 4.00
C LYS A 58 -10.75 6.77 2.68
N ASP A 59 -9.43 7.00 2.69
CA ASP A 59 -8.62 7.07 1.49
C ASP A 59 -8.67 5.76 0.68
N LEU A 60 -8.56 4.61 1.33
CA LEU A 60 -8.64 3.31 0.66
C LEU A 60 -10.03 3.03 0.10
N THR A 61 -11.08 3.35 0.85
CA THR A 61 -12.47 3.15 0.41
C THR A 61 -12.80 4.04 -0.79
N GLU A 62 -12.37 5.30 -0.77
CA GLU A 62 -12.52 6.21 -1.91
C GLU A 62 -11.67 5.78 -3.11
N ALA A 63 -10.43 5.32 -2.87
CA ALA A 63 -9.56 4.83 -3.93
C ALA A 63 -10.15 3.62 -4.68
N MET A 64 -10.80 2.70 -3.97
CA MET A 64 -11.44 1.53 -4.58
C MET A 64 -12.51 1.88 -5.62
N GLN A 65 -13.10 3.08 -5.57
CA GLN A 65 -14.13 3.48 -6.52
C GLN A 65 -13.60 3.72 -7.94
N ASP A 66 -12.34 4.19 -8.04
CA ASP A 66 -11.72 4.58 -9.31
C ASP A 66 -10.52 3.70 -9.71
N LEU A 67 -10.05 2.81 -8.82
CA LEU A 67 -8.99 1.88 -9.14
C LEU A 67 -9.50 0.67 -9.95
N PRO A 68 -8.75 0.21 -10.96
CA PRO A 68 -9.20 -0.87 -11.83
C PRO A 68 -9.17 -2.25 -11.13
N LYS A 69 -10.15 -3.11 -11.44
CA LYS A 69 -10.21 -4.51 -11.01
C LYS A 69 -9.38 -5.41 -11.93
N ARG A 70 -8.06 -5.31 -11.84
CA ARG A 70 -7.09 -6.14 -12.58
C ARG A 70 -5.87 -6.45 -11.71
N THR A 71 -5.00 -7.36 -12.14
CA THR A 71 -3.73 -7.62 -11.43
C THR A 71 -2.79 -6.42 -11.54
N MET A 72 -1.84 -6.29 -10.61
CA MET A 72 -0.78 -5.28 -10.70
C MET A 72 0.01 -5.39 -11.99
N LYS A 73 0.36 -6.61 -12.43
CA LYS A 73 1.07 -6.86 -13.69
C LYS A 73 0.33 -6.29 -14.89
N ALA A 74 -0.98 -6.54 -14.97
CA ALA A 74 -1.83 -6.00 -16.04
C ALA A 74 -2.06 -4.49 -15.91
N ASN A 75 -1.75 -3.90 -14.76
CA ASN A 75 -1.85 -2.47 -14.47
C ASN A 75 -0.50 -1.75 -14.48
N GLY A 76 0.56 -2.37 -15.00
CA GLY A 76 1.90 -1.77 -15.08
C GLY A 76 2.56 -1.50 -13.72
N GLY A 77 2.23 -2.26 -12.68
CA GLY A 77 2.75 -2.09 -11.32
C GLY A 77 2.01 -1.05 -10.49
N HIS A 78 0.99 -0.41 -11.02
CA HIS A 78 0.18 0.58 -10.29
C HIS A 78 -0.82 -0.09 -9.33
N ALA A 79 -1.29 0.69 -8.35
CA ALA A 79 -2.31 0.25 -7.41
C ALA A 79 -3.60 -0.18 -8.12
N THR A 80 -4.29 -1.15 -7.54
CA THR A 80 -5.52 -1.74 -8.07
C THR A 80 -6.60 -1.75 -7.00
N TYR A 81 -7.85 -1.98 -7.40
CA TYR A 81 -8.95 -2.22 -6.46
C TYR A 81 -8.58 -3.29 -5.42
N TRP A 82 -7.99 -4.39 -5.88
CA TRP A 82 -7.58 -5.52 -5.04
C TRP A 82 -6.50 -5.14 -4.04
N SER A 83 -5.54 -4.33 -4.47
CA SER A 83 -4.47 -3.80 -3.59
C SER A 83 -5.04 -2.95 -2.47
N ALA A 84 -5.99 -2.07 -2.79
CA ALA A 84 -6.64 -1.19 -1.80
C ALA A 84 -7.52 -1.98 -0.84
N SER A 85 -8.26 -2.97 -1.35
CA SER A 85 -9.11 -3.85 -0.56
C SER A 85 -8.30 -4.70 0.43
N ALA A 86 -7.22 -5.33 -0.04
CA ALA A 86 -6.32 -6.11 0.81
C ALA A 86 -5.60 -5.23 1.85
N MET A 87 -5.19 -4.02 1.44
CA MET A 87 -4.56 -3.06 2.35
C MET A 87 -5.52 -2.61 3.45
N LEU A 88 -6.79 -2.35 3.12
CA LEU A 88 -7.82 -1.99 4.09
C LEU A 88 -8.03 -3.11 5.13
N ALA A 89 -8.05 -4.36 4.69
CA ALA A 89 -8.13 -5.50 5.59
C ALA A 89 -6.93 -5.56 6.54
N ARG A 90 -5.73 -5.33 6.04
CA ARG A 90 -4.50 -5.29 6.85
C ARG A 90 -4.52 -4.15 7.88
N VAL A 91 -4.96 -2.98 7.47
CA VAL A 91 -5.12 -1.79 8.35
C VAL A 91 -6.14 -2.09 9.45
N TYR A 92 -7.29 -2.66 9.09
CA TYR A 92 -8.33 -3.05 10.05
C TYR A 92 -7.82 -4.05 11.09
N LEU A 93 -7.18 -5.13 10.63
CA LEU A 93 -6.66 -6.16 11.54
C LEU A 93 -5.64 -5.60 12.54
N PHE A 94 -4.80 -4.67 12.09
CA PHE A 94 -3.85 -4.01 12.98
C PHE A 94 -4.58 -3.10 14.00
N CYS A 95 -5.48 -2.22 13.52
CA CYS A 95 -6.22 -1.30 14.37
C CYS A 95 -7.08 -2.05 15.39
N LYS A 96 -7.85 -3.04 14.93
CA LYS A 96 -8.69 -3.87 15.80
C LYS A 96 -7.90 -4.68 16.80
N GLY A 97 -6.76 -5.26 16.38
CA GLY A 97 -5.91 -6.07 17.25
C GLY A 97 -5.17 -5.26 18.30
N TYR A 98 -4.72 -4.06 17.99
CA TYR A 98 -3.92 -3.23 18.90
C TYR A 98 -4.76 -2.24 19.72
N TYR A 99 -5.73 -1.55 19.09
CA TYR A 99 -6.55 -0.53 19.74
C TYR A 99 -7.96 -1.02 20.13
N GLY A 100 -8.39 -2.18 19.64
CA GLY A 100 -9.72 -2.75 19.94
C GLY A 100 -10.87 -2.09 19.20
N THR A 101 -10.62 -1.10 18.34
CA THR A 101 -11.63 -0.26 17.68
C THR A 101 -11.85 -0.67 16.23
N ASP A 102 -13.05 -0.38 15.71
CA ASP A 102 -13.36 -0.46 14.30
C ASP A 102 -12.93 0.84 13.60
N LEU A 103 -12.86 0.84 12.27
CA LEU A 103 -12.49 2.02 11.48
C LEU A 103 -13.75 2.79 11.05
N ASN A 104 -13.59 4.09 10.80
CA ASN A 104 -14.64 4.94 10.26
C ASN A 104 -14.18 5.61 8.96
N ALA A 105 -14.68 5.14 7.84
CA ALA A 105 -14.38 5.70 6.53
C ALA A 105 -15.37 6.82 6.16
N GLY A 106 -15.20 8.00 6.77
CA GLY A 106 -16.04 9.17 6.46
C GLY A 106 -17.53 9.00 6.80
N GLY A 107 -17.83 8.38 7.95
CA GLY A 107 -19.18 8.10 8.40
C GLY A 107 -19.64 6.65 8.17
N THR A 108 -18.87 5.88 7.41
CA THR A 108 -19.13 4.44 7.20
C THR A 108 -18.26 3.61 8.11
N VAL A 109 -18.86 2.81 9.00
CA VAL A 109 -18.12 1.88 9.84
C VAL A 109 -17.56 0.74 9.01
N ILE A 110 -16.28 0.47 9.19
CA ILE A 110 -15.58 -0.67 8.59
C ILE A 110 -15.29 -1.65 9.73
N ASP A 111 -16.15 -2.63 9.86
CA ASP A 111 -16.10 -3.70 10.85
C ASP A 111 -15.58 -5.01 10.24
N ALA A 112 -15.51 -6.07 11.04
CA ALA A 112 -15.07 -7.39 10.62
C ALA A 112 -15.94 -7.99 9.49
N ALA A 113 -17.26 -7.73 9.50
CA ALA A 113 -18.16 -8.24 8.47
C ALA A 113 -17.88 -7.58 7.11
N LYS A 114 -17.64 -6.27 7.12
CA LYS A 114 -17.29 -5.51 5.92
C LYS A 114 -15.93 -5.95 5.35
N ILE A 115 -14.94 -6.14 6.22
CA ILE A 115 -13.62 -6.64 5.82
C ILE A 115 -13.72 -8.05 5.24
N ARG A 116 -14.49 -8.92 5.86
CA ARG A 116 -14.73 -10.26 5.32
C ARG A 116 -15.32 -10.21 3.91
N THR A 117 -16.29 -9.32 3.66
CA THR A 117 -16.86 -9.15 2.33
C THR A 117 -15.78 -8.80 1.29
N TYR A 118 -14.87 -7.88 1.63
CA TYR A 118 -13.77 -7.52 0.73
C TYR A 118 -12.79 -8.66 0.48
N LEU A 119 -12.45 -9.42 1.53
CA LEU A 119 -11.55 -10.58 1.38
C LEU A 119 -12.20 -11.71 0.59
N ASP A 120 -13.48 -12.00 0.84
CA ASP A 120 -14.26 -12.99 0.07
C ASP A 120 -14.34 -12.59 -1.42
N GLU A 121 -14.45 -11.30 -1.73
CA GLU A 121 -14.42 -10.81 -3.11
C GLU A 121 -13.04 -11.05 -3.76
N ILE A 122 -11.94 -10.81 -3.06
CA ILE A 122 -10.58 -11.10 -3.56
C ILE A 122 -10.44 -12.60 -3.85
N ILE A 123 -10.88 -13.45 -2.92
CA ILE A 123 -10.70 -14.91 -3.00
C ILE A 123 -11.58 -15.51 -4.09
N ASN A 124 -12.85 -15.09 -4.19
CA ASN A 124 -13.83 -15.74 -5.05
C ASN A 124 -13.93 -15.11 -6.44
N SER A 125 -13.59 -13.82 -6.56
CA SER A 125 -13.76 -13.04 -7.79
C SER A 125 -12.48 -12.39 -8.30
N GLY A 126 -11.43 -12.34 -7.47
CA GLY A 126 -10.13 -11.80 -7.86
C GLY A 126 -9.38 -12.74 -8.81
N PRO A 127 -8.49 -12.18 -9.65
CA PRO A 127 -7.67 -12.96 -10.59
C PRO A 127 -6.42 -13.55 -9.92
N PHE A 128 -6.54 -14.05 -8.69
CA PHE A 128 -5.44 -14.53 -7.87
C PHE A 128 -5.54 -16.03 -7.61
N SER A 129 -4.38 -16.67 -7.53
CA SER A 129 -4.25 -18.08 -7.17
C SER A 129 -2.87 -18.34 -6.59
N LEU A 130 -2.77 -19.35 -5.72
CA LEU A 130 -1.49 -19.80 -5.22
C LEU A 130 -0.65 -20.41 -6.34
N VAL A 131 0.66 -20.14 -6.30
CA VAL A 131 1.63 -20.74 -7.24
C VAL A 131 1.85 -22.20 -6.81
N PRO A 132 1.61 -23.20 -7.68
CA PRO A 132 1.66 -24.62 -7.32
C PRO A 132 3.02 -25.09 -6.80
N VAL A 133 4.09 -24.49 -7.29
CA VAL A 133 5.47 -24.83 -6.90
C VAL A 133 6.05 -23.69 -6.10
N TYR A 134 6.28 -23.89 -4.81
CA TYR A 134 6.78 -22.86 -3.90
C TYR A 134 8.06 -22.16 -4.39
N ALA A 135 9.00 -22.93 -4.97
CA ALA A 135 10.23 -22.36 -5.51
C ALA A 135 10.01 -21.36 -6.66
N ASP A 136 8.86 -21.44 -7.32
CA ASP A 136 8.54 -20.55 -8.45
C ASP A 136 8.14 -19.15 -8.01
N ILE A 137 7.71 -18.95 -6.75
CA ILE A 137 7.40 -17.64 -6.18
C ILE A 137 8.61 -16.70 -6.27
N TRP A 138 9.82 -17.25 -6.12
CA TRP A 138 11.08 -16.49 -6.09
C TRP A 138 11.69 -16.23 -7.47
N LYS A 139 11.07 -16.75 -8.54
CA LYS A 139 11.57 -16.54 -9.90
C LYS A 139 11.15 -15.17 -10.40
N LYS A 140 12.08 -14.45 -11.03
CA LYS A 140 11.82 -13.12 -11.64
C LYS A 140 10.65 -13.17 -12.65
N ALA A 141 10.44 -14.28 -13.33
CA ALA A 141 9.33 -14.44 -14.26
C ALA A 141 7.94 -14.35 -13.58
N ASN A 142 7.88 -14.66 -12.28
CA ASN A 142 6.65 -14.64 -11.48
C ASN A 142 6.50 -13.36 -10.63
N GLU A 143 7.38 -12.37 -10.82
CA GLU A 143 7.23 -11.03 -10.24
C GLU A 143 5.88 -10.42 -10.66
N MET A 144 5.16 -9.83 -9.71
CA MET A 144 3.77 -9.38 -9.86
C MET A 144 2.83 -10.50 -10.41
N GLY A 145 3.13 -11.76 -10.07
CA GLY A 145 2.41 -12.94 -10.55
C GLY A 145 1.01 -13.08 -9.93
N THR A 146 0.41 -14.28 -10.15
CA THR A 146 -0.96 -14.57 -9.72
C THR A 146 -1.16 -14.65 -8.21
N GLU A 147 -0.09 -14.82 -7.42
CA GLU A 147 -0.16 -14.84 -5.96
C GLU A 147 -0.02 -13.43 -5.37
N SER A 148 0.49 -12.47 -6.14
CA SER A 148 0.77 -11.12 -5.65
C SER A 148 -0.44 -10.19 -5.82
N VAL A 149 -1.07 -9.85 -4.69
CA VAL A 149 -2.16 -8.86 -4.65
C VAL A 149 -1.59 -7.43 -4.64
N TRP A 150 -0.51 -7.24 -3.88
CA TRP A 150 0.26 -6.00 -3.80
C TRP A 150 1.71 -6.29 -3.45
N GLU A 151 2.63 -5.71 -4.20
CA GLU A 151 4.06 -5.75 -3.90
C GLU A 151 4.74 -4.43 -4.28
N VAL A 152 5.89 -4.17 -3.69
CA VAL A 152 6.77 -3.07 -4.09
C VAL A 152 7.80 -3.65 -5.05
N SER A 153 7.68 -3.29 -6.33
CA SER A 153 8.63 -3.74 -7.34
C SER A 153 9.99 -3.06 -7.19
N HIS A 154 11.03 -3.86 -7.25
CA HIS A 154 12.42 -3.39 -7.24
C HIS A 154 13.07 -3.65 -8.59
N SER A 155 13.83 -2.67 -9.10
CA SER A 155 14.57 -2.79 -10.34
C SER A 155 16.06 -3.00 -10.07
N SER A 156 16.70 -3.87 -10.87
CA SER A 156 18.16 -3.98 -10.91
C SER A 156 18.82 -2.89 -11.76
N LEU A 157 18.02 -2.07 -12.45
CA LEU A 157 18.53 -0.93 -13.19
C LEU A 157 18.99 0.15 -12.22
N ALA A 158 20.30 0.31 -12.06
CA ALA A 158 20.85 1.51 -11.47
C ALA A 158 20.50 2.69 -12.42
N LEU A 159 19.73 3.64 -11.92
CA LEU A 159 19.58 4.91 -12.63
C LEU A 159 20.95 5.60 -12.55
N LEU A 160 21.72 5.50 -13.61
CA LEU A 160 22.92 6.30 -13.83
C LEU A 160 22.51 7.75 -14.08
N SER A 161 22.08 8.43 -13.04
CA SER A 161 22.02 9.87 -13.07
C SER A 161 23.44 10.38 -12.82
N GLY A 162 23.93 11.29 -13.64
CA GLY A 162 25.28 11.83 -13.59
C GLY A 162 25.62 12.67 -12.34
N SER A 163 25.04 12.37 -11.22
CA SER A 163 25.36 12.94 -9.92
C SER A 163 26.42 12.10 -9.24
N THR A 164 27.51 12.73 -8.86
CA THR A 164 28.66 12.15 -8.17
C THR A 164 28.37 11.69 -6.72
N SER A 165 27.16 11.78 -6.25
CA SER A 165 26.72 11.24 -4.97
C SER A 165 26.18 9.82 -5.14
N ASN A 166 27.08 8.86 -5.11
CA ASN A 166 26.89 7.44 -5.37
C ASN A 166 26.03 6.67 -4.36
N GLN A 167 25.20 7.31 -3.53
CA GLN A 167 24.77 6.59 -2.32
C GLN A 167 23.35 6.04 -2.31
N HIS A 168 22.46 6.41 -3.24
CA HIS A 168 21.04 6.04 -3.02
C HIS A 168 20.24 5.66 -4.26
N GLN A 169 20.88 5.25 -5.33
CA GLN A 169 20.17 5.08 -6.62
C GLN A 169 19.96 3.62 -7.05
N ALA A 170 20.37 2.66 -6.24
CA ALA A 170 20.03 1.28 -6.50
C ALA A 170 18.59 1.03 -6.02
N GLN A 171 17.65 0.89 -6.94
CA GLN A 171 16.30 0.42 -6.65
C GLN A 171 16.25 -1.08 -6.33
N GLY A 172 17.39 -1.66 -6.02
CA GLY A 172 17.53 -3.07 -5.70
C GLY A 172 17.09 -3.41 -4.27
N ASN A 173 16.72 -4.65 -4.08
CA ASN A 173 16.41 -5.18 -2.76
C ASN A 173 17.72 -5.50 -2.01
N TYR A 174 18.11 -4.66 -1.06
CA TYR A 174 19.27 -4.89 -0.22
C TYR A 174 19.17 -6.13 0.69
N ASN A 175 17.99 -6.69 0.88
CA ASN A 175 17.83 -7.90 1.70
C ASN A 175 18.66 -9.07 1.16
N VAL A 176 18.82 -9.20 -0.16
CA VAL A 176 19.69 -10.22 -0.77
C VAL A 176 21.14 -10.01 -0.37
N LEU A 177 21.59 -8.77 -0.23
CA LEU A 177 22.96 -8.43 0.12
C LEU A 177 23.29 -8.72 1.59
N TYR A 178 22.31 -8.53 2.49
CA TYR A 178 22.50 -8.66 3.93
C TYR A 178 22.08 -10.02 4.50
N PHE A 179 21.10 -10.68 3.88
CA PHE A 179 20.48 -11.91 4.42
C PHE A 179 20.69 -13.15 3.56
N ALA A 180 21.15 -13.01 2.31
CA ALA A 180 21.51 -14.18 1.50
C ALA A 180 22.78 -14.84 2.04
N PRO A 181 22.86 -16.18 2.05
CA PRO A 181 24.09 -16.88 2.37
C PRO A 181 25.22 -16.42 1.42
N ARG A 182 26.37 -16.03 1.97
CA ARG A 182 27.53 -15.61 1.18
C ARG A 182 27.97 -16.77 0.28
N GLY A 183 27.98 -16.56 -1.02
CA GLY A 183 28.41 -17.55 -2.01
C GLY A 183 27.32 -18.05 -2.96
N ILE A 184 26.10 -17.53 -2.90
CA ILE A 184 25.08 -17.75 -3.92
C ILE A 184 25.03 -16.49 -4.79
N ALA A 185 25.91 -16.44 -5.79
CA ALA A 185 25.88 -15.47 -6.89
C ALA A 185 25.32 -16.15 -8.13
#